data_19310177346de603a11eefa0c59f28db
#
_entry.id   19310177346de603a11eefa0c59f28db
#
_cell.length_a   1.000
_cell.length_b   1.000
_cell.length_c   1.000
_cell.angle_alpha   90.00
_cell.angle_beta   90.00
_cell.angle_gamma   90.00
#
_symmetry.space_group_name_H-M   'P 1'
#
loop_
_entity.id
_entity.type
_entity.pdbx_description
1 polymer ?
#
loop_
_entity_poly.entity_id
_entity_poly.type
_entity_poly.pdbx_seq_one_letter_code
_entity_poly.pdbx_strand_id
1 'polypeptide(L)'
;RVLLICGSARNDDTCPGEISKSFRLLEIAREVLLQAEIEVDVLDLSQLTSEYGRNIHPCKGCVSTAMPLCHWPCSCYPNHTLNQTNDWMAEIYERWTAAHAVIIVTPVYWYQSPSPLKLMIDRLVCADGGNPDPTSTGGKTASKAKELEMAGWDYPKPLAGRAYGLLVHGDVAGIEEARRALSDWLDWMGFIDAGVLARLD
;
A
#
# COMPACT_ATOMS: atom_id res chain seq x y z
N ARG A 1 -1.14 5.07 -16.24
CA ARG A 1 -0.03 4.55 -15.42
C ARG A 1 -0.53 3.49 -14.47
N VAL A 2 0.12 2.32 -14.46
CA VAL A 2 -0.16 1.20 -13.57
C VAL A 2 1.01 1.01 -12.61
N LEU A 3 0.74 0.90 -11.31
CA LEU A 3 1.72 0.54 -10.29
C LEU A 3 1.65 -0.98 -10.06
N LEU A 4 2.72 -1.68 -10.43
CA LEU A 4 2.91 -3.09 -10.13
C LEU A 4 3.66 -3.24 -8.80
N ILE A 5 3.09 -3.99 -7.86
CA ILE A 5 3.65 -4.17 -6.51
C ILE A 5 4.01 -5.64 -6.30
N CYS A 6 5.29 -5.92 -6.12
CA CYS A 6 5.77 -7.21 -5.64
C CYS A 6 5.68 -7.25 -4.11
N GLY A 7 4.76 -8.02 -3.57
CA GLY A 7 4.57 -8.18 -2.12
C GLY A 7 5.52 -9.19 -1.45
N SER A 8 6.36 -9.89 -2.22
CA SER A 8 7.33 -10.84 -1.68
C SER A 8 8.42 -10.13 -0.89
N ALA A 9 8.88 -10.77 0.19
CA ALA A 9 10.07 -10.32 0.93
C ALA A 9 11.38 -10.93 0.39
N ARG A 10 11.31 -11.76 -0.67
CA ARG A 10 12.47 -12.51 -1.21
C ARG A 10 12.98 -11.90 -2.50
N ASN A 11 14.29 -11.78 -2.60
CA ASN A 11 15.04 -11.48 -3.83
C ASN A 11 16.32 -12.35 -3.89
N ASP A 12 17.16 -12.12 -4.87
CA ASP A 12 18.41 -12.85 -5.09
C ASP A 12 19.49 -12.54 -4.06
N ASP A 13 19.41 -11.42 -3.36
CA ASP A 13 20.32 -11.05 -2.26
C ASP A 13 19.89 -11.62 -0.89
N THR A 14 18.71 -12.22 -0.79
CA THR A 14 18.19 -12.79 0.45
C THR A 14 18.24 -14.33 0.44
N CYS A 15 18.14 -15.00 1.59
CA CYS A 15 18.04 -16.46 1.64
C CYS A 15 16.72 -16.92 0.97
N PRO A 16 16.79 -17.87 0.00
CA PRO A 16 17.90 -18.71 -0.41
C PRO A 16 18.72 -18.20 -1.62
N GLY A 17 18.67 -16.92 -1.97
CA GLY A 17 19.44 -16.37 -3.09
C GLY A 17 18.77 -16.60 -4.45
N GLU A 18 17.44 -16.55 -4.48
CA GLU A 18 16.65 -16.73 -5.69
C GLU A 18 15.58 -15.65 -5.84
N ILE A 19 15.38 -15.20 -7.08
CA ILE A 19 14.26 -14.32 -7.43
C ILE A 19 12.94 -15.01 -7.10
N SER A 20 12.04 -14.31 -6.41
CA SER A 20 10.77 -14.85 -5.98
C SER A 20 9.83 -15.18 -7.15
N LYS A 21 8.94 -16.15 -6.96
CA LYS A 21 7.85 -16.44 -7.93
C LYS A 21 6.99 -15.19 -8.17
N SER A 22 6.71 -14.40 -7.12
CA SER A 22 5.93 -13.16 -7.24
C SER A 22 6.58 -12.18 -8.21
N PHE A 23 7.90 -11.99 -8.12
CA PHE A 23 8.61 -11.07 -9.01
C PHE A 23 8.59 -11.58 -10.47
N ARG A 24 8.75 -12.89 -10.69
CA ARG A 24 8.64 -13.48 -12.03
C ARG A 24 7.25 -13.30 -12.64
N LEU A 25 6.20 -13.47 -11.84
CA LEU A 25 4.81 -13.26 -12.27
C LEU A 25 4.54 -11.77 -12.55
N LEU A 26 5.10 -10.89 -11.73
CA LEU A 26 5.03 -9.44 -11.93
C LEU A 26 5.68 -9.02 -13.26
N GLU A 27 6.85 -9.56 -13.60
CA GLU A 27 7.52 -9.28 -14.88
C GLU A 27 6.67 -9.71 -16.08
N ILE A 28 5.98 -10.87 -15.99
CA ILE A 28 5.03 -11.28 -17.03
C ILE A 28 3.89 -10.25 -17.17
N ALA A 29 3.31 -9.80 -16.05
CA ALA A 29 2.27 -8.77 -16.08
C ALA A 29 2.81 -7.46 -16.66
N ARG A 30 4.04 -7.07 -16.31
CA ARG A 30 4.72 -5.89 -16.86
C ARG A 30 4.87 -5.97 -18.38
N GLU A 31 5.33 -7.09 -18.91
CA GLU A 31 5.48 -7.31 -20.35
C GLU A 31 4.14 -7.15 -21.08
N VAL A 32 3.06 -7.73 -20.57
CA VAL A 32 1.72 -7.61 -21.16
C VAL A 32 1.24 -6.16 -21.18
N LEU A 33 1.45 -5.41 -20.10
CA LEU A 33 1.06 -4.00 -20.03
C LEU A 33 1.88 -3.13 -20.98
N LEU A 34 3.19 -3.38 -21.11
CA LEU A 34 4.06 -2.65 -22.05
C LEU A 34 3.69 -2.94 -23.51
N GLN A 35 3.29 -4.17 -23.85
CA GLN A 35 2.77 -4.50 -25.18
C GLN A 35 1.46 -3.77 -25.50
N ALA A 36 0.68 -3.42 -24.48
CA ALA A 36 -0.53 -2.60 -24.59
C ALA A 36 -0.24 -1.08 -24.50
N GLU A 37 1.03 -0.68 -24.60
CA GLU A 37 1.47 0.73 -24.53
C GLU A 37 1.06 1.44 -23.21
N ILE A 38 0.91 0.68 -22.11
CA ILE A 38 0.59 1.20 -20.79
C ILE A 38 1.88 1.57 -20.06
N GLU A 39 1.92 2.78 -19.49
CA GLU A 39 3.02 3.19 -18.62
C GLU A 39 2.99 2.36 -17.31
N VAL A 40 4.12 1.71 -17.00
CA VAL A 40 4.26 0.82 -15.84
C VAL A 40 5.32 1.36 -14.90
N ASP A 41 4.98 1.35 -13.62
CA ASP A 41 5.87 1.63 -12.51
C ASP A 41 5.96 0.37 -11.63
N VAL A 42 7.17 -0.06 -11.23
CA VAL A 42 7.39 -1.28 -10.46
C VAL A 42 7.88 -0.95 -9.06
N LEU A 43 7.14 -1.41 -8.05
CA LEU A 43 7.50 -1.32 -6.64
C LEU A 43 7.81 -2.72 -6.10
N ASP A 44 9.09 -3.01 -5.88
CA ASP A 44 9.54 -4.28 -5.31
C ASP A 44 9.78 -4.17 -3.80
N LEU A 45 8.84 -4.67 -3.00
CA LEU A 45 8.93 -4.60 -1.53
C LEU A 45 9.97 -5.55 -0.94
N SER A 46 10.58 -6.44 -1.74
CA SER A 46 11.71 -7.25 -1.29
C SER A 46 12.94 -6.40 -0.95
N GLN A 47 12.99 -5.15 -1.45
CA GLN A 47 14.02 -4.18 -1.13
C GLN A 47 13.89 -3.56 0.28
N LEU A 48 12.85 -3.92 1.02
CA LEU A 48 12.70 -3.52 2.42
C LEU A 48 13.64 -4.35 3.32
N THR A 49 14.92 -4.16 3.11
CA THR A 49 16.01 -4.84 3.82
C THR A 49 17.16 -3.88 4.09
N SER A 50 18.09 -4.31 4.95
CA SER A 50 19.28 -3.53 5.28
C SER A 50 20.23 -3.37 4.09
N GLU A 51 20.28 -4.34 3.19
CA GLU A 51 21.14 -4.35 2.00
C GLU A 51 20.81 -3.20 1.06
N TYR A 52 19.54 -2.86 0.92
CA TYR A 52 19.09 -1.73 0.09
C TYR A 52 18.92 -0.43 0.86
N GLY A 53 19.14 -0.44 2.19
CA GLY A 53 18.92 0.73 3.03
C GLY A 53 17.48 1.24 3.07
N ARG A 54 16.51 0.41 2.65
CA ARG A 54 15.09 0.75 2.66
C ARG A 54 14.46 0.39 4.00
N ASN A 55 13.62 1.26 4.52
CA ASN A 55 12.89 1.04 5.77
C ASN A 55 11.48 1.63 5.68
N ILE A 56 10.49 0.95 6.27
CA ILE A 56 9.15 1.48 6.49
C ILE A 56 8.87 1.43 8.00
N HIS A 57 8.68 2.59 8.61
CA HIS A 57 8.29 2.67 10.01
C HIS A 57 6.84 2.18 10.20
N PRO A 58 6.55 1.36 11.21
CA PRO A 58 5.21 0.81 11.42
C PRO A 58 4.19 1.91 11.75
N CYS A 59 2.98 1.82 11.18
CA CYS A 59 1.88 2.73 11.49
C CYS A 59 1.56 2.71 12.99
N LYS A 60 1.25 3.87 13.55
CA LYS A 60 0.86 4.02 14.97
C LYS A 60 -0.65 3.98 15.18
N GLY A 61 -1.44 3.86 14.09
CA GLY A 61 -2.89 3.75 14.18
C GLY A 61 -3.57 4.97 14.78
N CYS A 62 -3.10 6.19 14.51
CA CYS A 62 -3.68 7.41 15.07
C CYS A 62 -5.17 7.58 14.74
N VAL A 63 -5.65 6.98 13.65
CA VAL A 63 -7.07 6.91 13.28
C VAL A 63 -7.94 6.22 14.33
N SER A 64 -7.38 5.35 15.16
CA SER A 64 -8.12 4.71 16.24
C SER A 64 -8.52 5.67 17.38
N THR A 65 -7.84 6.81 17.48
CA THR A 65 -8.19 7.89 18.41
C THR A 65 -9.26 8.80 17.79
N ALA A 66 -9.01 9.28 16.59
CA ALA A 66 -9.98 10.00 15.76
C ALA A 66 -9.48 10.01 14.31
N MET A 67 -10.37 9.78 13.36
CA MET A 67 -10.04 9.70 11.92
C MET A 67 -9.29 10.94 11.41
N PRO A 68 -9.69 12.19 11.73
CA PRO A 68 -9.03 13.38 11.24
C PRO A 68 -7.59 13.61 11.74
N LEU A 69 -7.08 12.77 12.64
CA LEU A 69 -5.67 12.82 13.06
C LEU A 69 -4.71 12.30 12.00
N CYS A 70 -5.17 11.42 11.11
CA CYS A 70 -4.33 10.92 10.02
C CYS A 70 -4.29 11.92 8.88
N HIS A 71 -3.11 12.25 8.42
CA HIS A 71 -2.89 13.13 7.25
C HIS A 71 -1.56 12.82 6.58
N TRP A 72 -1.37 13.31 5.37
CA TRP A 72 -0.08 13.35 4.70
C TRP A 72 0.45 14.78 4.66
N PRO A 73 1.70 15.06 5.05
CA PRO A 73 2.72 14.16 5.66
C PRO A 73 2.22 13.45 6.92
N CYS A 74 2.68 12.20 7.14
CA CYS A 74 2.19 11.38 8.26
C CYS A 74 2.36 12.10 9.60
N SER A 75 1.27 12.27 10.36
CA SER A 75 1.26 12.92 11.66
C SER A 75 2.18 12.28 12.70
N CYS A 76 2.46 10.95 12.56
CA CYS A 76 3.39 10.24 13.44
C CYS A 76 4.85 10.37 13.02
N TYR A 77 5.11 10.67 11.74
CA TYR A 77 6.44 10.75 11.13
C TYR A 77 6.57 12.02 10.27
N PRO A 78 6.50 13.21 10.85
CA PRO A 78 6.36 14.46 10.08
C PRO A 78 7.58 14.80 9.21
N ASN A 79 8.75 14.27 9.55
CA ASN A 79 10.01 14.63 8.87
C ASN A 79 10.31 13.75 7.63
N HIS A 80 9.55 12.69 7.38
CA HIS A 80 9.89 11.79 6.28
C HIS A 80 9.67 12.41 4.89
N THR A 81 8.69 13.28 4.72
CA THR A 81 8.52 14.03 3.46
C THR A 81 9.65 15.00 3.15
N LEU A 82 10.44 15.36 4.15
CA LEU A 82 11.62 16.19 4.01
C LEU A 82 12.91 15.37 3.86
N ASN A 83 12.79 14.05 3.67
CA ASN A 83 13.92 13.10 3.65
C ASN A 83 14.84 13.20 4.89
N GLN A 84 14.31 13.68 6.01
CA GLN A 84 15.06 13.79 7.26
C GLN A 84 15.10 12.46 8.04
N THR A 85 14.34 11.48 7.61
CA THR A 85 14.32 10.12 8.15
C THR A 85 14.40 9.12 7.01
N ASN A 86 15.00 7.96 7.26
CA ASN A 86 14.99 6.83 6.33
C ASN A 86 13.62 6.13 6.41
N ASP A 87 12.65 6.63 5.65
CA ASP A 87 11.31 6.06 5.54
C ASP A 87 10.89 6.00 4.07
N TRP A 88 10.87 4.82 3.51
CA TRP A 88 10.55 4.62 2.10
C TRP A 88 9.12 5.05 1.73
N MET A 89 8.26 5.22 2.71
CA MET A 89 6.89 5.70 2.47
C MET A 89 6.82 7.07 1.80
N ALA A 90 7.86 7.91 1.91
CA ALA A 90 7.93 9.18 1.18
C ALA A 90 7.82 8.95 -0.34
N GLU A 91 8.61 8.00 -0.87
CA GLU A 91 8.59 7.62 -2.29
C GLU A 91 7.33 6.80 -2.64
N ILE A 92 6.98 5.82 -1.80
CA ILE A 92 5.83 4.92 -2.04
C ILE A 92 4.53 5.71 -2.14
N TYR A 93 4.31 6.68 -1.23
CA TYR A 93 3.10 7.49 -1.24
C TYR A 93 2.93 8.26 -2.55
N GLU A 94 3.97 8.90 -3.05
CA GLU A 94 3.94 9.63 -4.32
C GLU A 94 3.60 8.71 -5.50
N ARG A 95 4.24 7.53 -5.56
CA ARG A 95 3.98 6.52 -6.59
C ARG A 95 2.57 5.97 -6.53
N TRP A 96 2.07 5.69 -5.32
CA TRP A 96 0.71 5.22 -5.08
C TRP A 96 -0.34 6.24 -5.51
N THR A 97 -0.17 7.50 -5.12
CA THR A 97 -1.13 8.56 -5.47
C THR A 97 -1.08 8.96 -6.95
N ALA A 98 0.03 8.75 -7.64
CA ALA A 98 0.17 9.01 -9.07
C ALA A 98 -0.39 7.89 -9.97
N ALA A 99 -0.63 6.68 -9.43
CA ALA A 99 -1.11 5.54 -10.21
C ALA A 99 -2.61 5.65 -10.51
N HIS A 100 -3.03 5.29 -11.72
CA HIS A 100 -4.44 5.17 -12.11
C HIS A 100 -5.00 3.76 -11.85
N ALA A 101 -4.11 2.78 -11.74
CA ALA A 101 -4.42 1.42 -11.36
C ALA A 101 -3.27 0.80 -10.58
N VAL A 102 -3.58 -0.20 -9.76
CA VAL A 102 -2.59 -0.98 -9.02
C VAL A 102 -2.76 -2.47 -9.30
N ILE A 103 -1.66 -3.20 -9.44
CA ILE A 103 -1.67 -4.66 -9.48
C ILE A 103 -0.73 -5.16 -8.38
N ILE A 104 -1.25 -5.97 -7.47
CA ILE A 104 -0.46 -6.54 -6.37
C ILE A 104 -0.24 -8.02 -6.65
N VAL A 105 1.04 -8.41 -6.73
CA VAL A 105 1.47 -9.81 -6.87
C VAL A 105 2.16 -10.22 -5.57
N THR A 106 1.58 -11.17 -4.83
CA THR A 106 2.07 -11.50 -3.49
C THR A 106 1.96 -12.99 -3.18
N PRO A 107 2.94 -13.56 -2.44
CA PRO A 107 2.78 -14.87 -1.86
C PRO A 107 1.97 -14.78 -0.56
N VAL A 108 1.57 -15.93 -0.05
CA VAL A 108 1.03 -16.07 1.32
C VAL A 108 2.15 -16.51 2.26
N TYR A 109 2.32 -15.77 3.36
CA TYR A 109 3.19 -16.14 4.48
C TYR A 109 2.35 -16.30 5.76
N TRP A 110 2.34 -17.50 6.34
CA TRP A 110 1.56 -17.77 7.56
C TRP A 110 0.11 -17.25 7.48
N TYR A 111 -0.60 -17.70 6.44
CA TYR A 111 -2.03 -17.37 6.20
C TYR A 111 -2.32 -15.90 5.86
N GLN A 112 -1.31 -15.03 5.70
CA GLN A 112 -1.49 -13.60 5.47
C GLN A 112 -0.50 -13.06 4.42
N SER A 113 -0.69 -11.80 4.05
CA SER A 113 0.29 -11.08 3.25
C SER A 113 1.63 -10.96 3.98
N PRO A 114 2.77 -10.99 3.26
CA PRO A 114 4.08 -10.77 3.86
C PRO A 114 4.19 -9.44 4.60
N SER A 115 5.04 -9.40 5.62
CA SER A 115 5.20 -8.21 6.45
C SER A 115 5.57 -6.93 5.69
N PRO A 116 6.42 -6.92 4.64
CA PRO A 116 6.67 -5.71 3.85
C PRO A 116 5.41 -5.12 3.23
N LEU A 117 4.54 -5.97 2.66
CA LEU A 117 3.28 -5.55 2.07
C LEU A 117 2.33 -5.01 3.15
N LYS A 118 2.25 -5.67 4.29
CA LYS A 118 1.40 -5.21 5.41
C LYS A 118 1.87 -3.88 6.00
N LEU A 119 3.19 -3.68 6.14
CA LEU A 119 3.75 -2.39 6.58
C LEU A 119 3.36 -1.25 5.64
N MET A 120 3.44 -1.47 4.33
CA MET A 120 3.02 -0.49 3.32
C MET A 120 1.53 -0.19 3.44
N ILE A 121 0.68 -1.21 3.48
CA ILE A 121 -0.79 -1.08 3.59
C ILE A 121 -1.17 -0.25 4.82
N ASP A 122 -0.62 -0.57 5.99
CA ASP A 122 -0.93 0.16 7.23
C ASP A 122 -0.55 1.64 7.16
N ARG A 123 0.49 1.98 6.40
CA ARG A 123 0.96 3.35 6.22
C ARG A 123 0.20 4.12 5.13
N LEU A 124 -0.60 3.44 4.30
CA LEU A 124 -1.39 4.07 3.25
C LEU A 124 -2.77 4.57 3.71
N VAL A 125 -3.14 4.43 4.98
CA VAL A 125 -4.39 5.00 5.53
C VAL A 125 -4.51 6.49 5.22
N CYS A 126 -3.42 7.25 5.29
CA CYS A 126 -3.40 8.67 4.94
C CYS A 126 -3.67 8.97 3.46
N ALA A 127 -3.46 7.99 2.58
CA ALA A 127 -3.74 8.14 1.15
C ALA A 127 -5.23 7.98 0.81
N ASP A 128 -6.02 7.42 1.73
CA ASP A 128 -7.45 7.19 1.56
C ASP A 128 -8.28 8.16 2.42
N GLY A 129 -8.18 8.03 3.73
CA GLY A 129 -8.96 8.76 4.72
C GLY A 129 -8.22 9.91 5.39
N GLY A 130 -7.06 10.28 4.87
CA GLY A 130 -6.26 11.35 5.46
C GLY A 130 -6.98 12.69 5.45
N ASN A 131 -6.82 13.43 6.56
CA ASN A 131 -7.33 14.78 6.66
C ASN A 131 -6.62 15.71 5.66
N PRO A 132 -7.33 16.31 4.68
CA PRO A 132 -6.71 17.18 3.69
C PRO A 132 -6.24 18.52 4.28
N ASP A 133 -6.73 18.89 5.46
CA ASP A 133 -6.32 20.10 6.17
C ASP A 133 -5.79 19.78 7.59
N PRO A 134 -4.49 19.48 7.72
CA PRO A 134 -3.89 19.20 9.03
C PRO A 134 -4.00 20.38 10.03
N THR A 135 -4.20 21.60 9.55
CA THR A 135 -4.33 22.78 10.43
C THR A 135 -5.62 22.74 11.25
N SER A 136 -6.66 22.08 10.73
CA SER A 136 -7.95 21.88 11.42
C SER A 136 -7.80 21.15 12.76
N THR A 137 -6.79 20.30 12.90
CA THR A 137 -6.47 19.58 14.13
C THR A 137 -5.26 20.16 14.88
N GLY A 138 -4.69 21.26 14.39
CA GLY A 138 -3.39 21.77 14.89
C GLY A 138 -2.27 20.71 14.72
N GLY A 139 -2.38 19.87 13.69
CA GLY A 139 -1.48 18.80 13.36
C GLY A 139 -1.70 17.50 14.15
N LYS A 140 -1.89 17.55 15.47
CA LYS A 140 -1.97 16.35 16.34
C LYS A 140 -2.92 16.48 17.53
N THR A 141 -3.77 17.48 17.60
CA THR A 141 -4.62 17.71 18.77
C THR A 141 -5.81 16.75 18.74
N ALA A 142 -5.76 15.70 19.57
CA ALA A 142 -6.78 14.63 19.62
C ALA A 142 -8.18 15.17 19.92
N SER A 143 -8.34 16.14 20.83
CA SER A 143 -9.64 16.74 21.14
C SER A 143 -10.27 17.43 19.93
N LYS A 144 -9.50 18.24 19.20
CA LYS A 144 -9.98 18.90 17.98
C LYS A 144 -10.34 17.90 16.89
N ALA A 145 -9.52 16.86 16.71
CA ALA A 145 -9.84 15.82 15.76
C ALA A 145 -11.14 15.07 16.13
N LYS A 146 -11.36 14.83 17.41
CA LYS A 146 -12.58 14.19 17.91
C LYS A 146 -13.82 15.10 17.73
N GLU A 147 -13.67 16.40 17.93
CA GLU A 147 -14.72 17.38 17.65
C GLU A 147 -15.13 17.34 16.16
N LEU A 148 -14.15 17.33 15.25
CA LEU A 148 -14.40 17.19 13.81
C LEU A 148 -15.10 15.88 13.45
N GLU A 149 -14.64 14.77 14.02
CA GLU A 149 -15.24 13.46 13.79
C GLU A 149 -16.70 13.43 14.24
N MET A 150 -16.99 13.97 15.42
CA MET A 150 -18.36 14.03 15.99
C MET A 150 -19.27 15.01 15.25
N ALA A 151 -18.69 16.04 14.60
CA ALA A 151 -19.42 16.94 13.74
C ALA A 151 -19.81 16.34 12.37
N GLY A 152 -19.37 15.13 12.09
CA GLY A 152 -19.66 14.39 10.85
C GLY A 152 -18.47 14.39 9.90
N TRP A 153 -17.43 13.63 10.23
CA TRP A 153 -16.27 13.44 9.35
C TRP A 153 -16.68 12.66 8.09
N ASP A 154 -16.55 13.30 6.96
CA ASP A 154 -16.73 12.67 5.65
C ASP A 154 -15.39 12.08 5.19
N TYR A 155 -15.30 10.76 5.18
CA TYR A 155 -14.10 10.03 4.78
C TYR A 155 -13.76 10.34 3.31
N PRO A 156 -12.65 11.02 3.01
CA PRO A 156 -12.50 11.72 1.72
C PRO A 156 -12.32 10.82 0.49
N LYS A 157 -11.77 9.60 0.63
CA LYS A 157 -11.51 8.64 -0.48
C LYS A 157 -10.98 9.28 -1.78
N PRO A 158 -9.85 10.00 -1.74
CA PRO A 158 -9.36 10.74 -2.91
C PRO A 158 -8.91 9.84 -4.07
N LEU A 159 -8.75 8.53 -3.82
CA LEU A 159 -8.32 7.54 -4.80
C LEU A 159 -9.47 6.71 -5.37
N ALA A 160 -10.70 7.00 -4.99
CA ALA A 160 -11.88 6.28 -5.48
C ALA A 160 -11.97 6.31 -7.02
N GLY A 161 -12.43 5.20 -7.59
CA GLY A 161 -12.60 5.04 -9.04
C GLY A 161 -11.34 4.53 -9.77
N ARG A 162 -10.22 4.33 -9.08
CA ARG A 162 -9.03 3.70 -9.66
C ARG A 162 -9.21 2.19 -9.75
N ALA A 163 -8.57 1.55 -10.73
CA ALA A 163 -8.67 0.10 -10.91
C ALA A 163 -7.67 -0.67 -10.06
N TYR A 164 -7.99 -1.92 -9.71
CA TYR A 164 -7.02 -2.83 -9.14
C TYR A 164 -7.11 -4.25 -9.71
N GLY A 165 -5.98 -4.99 -9.60
CA GLY A 165 -5.89 -6.43 -9.84
C GLY A 165 -5.05 -7.08 -8.74
N LEU A 166 -5.40 -8.33 -8.39
CA LEU A 166 -4.70 -9.11 -7.38
C LEU A 166 -4.26 -10.46 -7.95
N LEU A 167 -3.00 -10.82 -7.73
CA LEU A 167 -2.46 -12.14 -7.96
C LEU A 167 -1.85 -12.64 -6.66
N VAL A 168 -2.56 -13.56 -6.00
CA VAL A 168 -2.14 -14.15 -4.73
C VAL A 168 -1.81 -15.61 -4.95
N HIS A 169 -0.66 -16.07 -4.48
CA HIS A 169 -0.21 -17.45 -4.67
C HIS A 169 0.42 -18.02 -3.39
N GLY A 170 0.39 -19.35 -3.28
CA GLY A 170 1.00 -20.07 -2.15
C GLY A 170 0.84 -21.58 -2.31
N ASP A 171 1.55 -22.31 -1.49
CA ASP A 171 1.51 -23.79 -1.47
C ASP A 171 0.67 -24.33 -0.29
N VAL A 172 0.12 -23.43 0.54
CA VAL A 172 -0.60 -23.76 1.77
C VAL A 172 -1.90 -23.00 1.87
N ALA A 173 -2.73 -23.33 2.83
CA ALA A 173 -3.95 -22.58 3.15
C ALA A 173 -3.67 -21.10 3.44
N GLY A 174 -4.68 -20.23 3.26
CA GLY A 174 -4.58 -18.80 3.51
C GLY A 174 -4.59 -17.93 2.26
N ILE A 175 -4.63 -18.52 1.05
CA ILE A 175 -4.70 -17.75 -0.21
C ILE A 175 -5.99 -16.94 -0.26
N GLU A 176 -7.12 -17.58 0.00
CA GLU A 176 -8.44 -16.93 -0.04
C GLU A 176 -8.55 -15.81 1.00
N GLU A 177 -8.08 -16.05 2.21
CA GLU A 177 -8.10 -15.06 3.30
C GLU A 177 -7.21 -13.85 2.97
N ALA A 178 -6.01 -14.09 2.46
CA ALA A 178 -5.10 -13.02 2.08
C ALA A 178 -5.66 -12.22 0.90
N ARG A 179 -6.21 -12.89 -0.12
CA ARG A 179 -6.85 -12.27 -1.28
C ARG A 179 -8.04 -11.42 -0.85
N ARG A 180 -8.91 -11.97 -0.01
CA ARG A 180 -10.08 -11.27 0.51
C ARG A 180 -9.69 -10.03 1.31
N ALA A 181 -8.71 -10.15 2.20
CA ALA A 181 -8.25 -8.99 2.98
C ALA A 181 -7.71 -7.86 2.11
N LEU A 182 -7.01 -8.19 1.02
CA LEU A 182 -6.51 -7.20 0.06
C LEU A 182 -7.64 -6.58 -0.75
N SER A 183 -8.61 -7.37 -1.23
CA SER A 183 -9.74 -6.82 -1.99
C SER A 183 -10.64 -5.96 -1.12
N ASP A 184 -10.98 -6.41 0.10
CA ASP A 184 -11.81 -5.63 1.04
C ASP A 184 -11.15 -4.27 1.37
N TRP A 185 -9.81 -4.25 1.52
CA TRP A 185 -9.06 -3.02 1.73
C TRP A 185 -9.14 -2.06 0.53
N LEU A 186 -8.93 -2.58 -0.70
CA LEU A 186 -8.98 -1.76 -1.92
C LEU A 186 -10.41 -1.29 -2.23
N ASP A 187 -11.39 -2.17 -2.06
CA ASP A 187 -12.81 -1.84 -2.19
C ASP A 187 -13.21 -0.74 -1.17
N TRP A 188 -12.71 -0.82 0.07
CA TRP A 188 -12.92 0.21 1.08
C TRP A 188 -12.34 1.58 0.66
N MET A 189 -11.17 1.60 0.03
CA MET A 189 -10.57 2.81 -0.54
C MET A 189 -11.34 3.33 -1.78
N GLY A 190 -12.35 2.60 -2.26
CA GLY A 190 -13.15 2.96 -3.43
C GLY A 190 -12.48 2.60 -4.77
N PHE A 191 -11.47 1.72 -4.76
CA PHE A 191 -10.92 1.17 -5.99
C PHE A 191 -11.94 0.23 -6.64
N ILE A 192 -11.83 0.04 -7.94
CA ILE A 192 -12.70 -0.79 -8.77
C ILE A 192 -11.92 -2.03 -9.21
N ASP A 193 -12.49 -3.20 -8.96
CA ASP A 193 -11.99 -4.48 -9.48
C ASP A 193 -11.92 -4.43 -11.02
N ALA A 194 -10.78 -4.76 -11.59
CA ALA A 194 -10.54 -4.67 -13.04
C ALA A 194 -11.26 -5.75 -13.87
N GLY A 195 -12.10 -6.57 -13.27
CA GLY A 195 -12.94 -7.56 -13.90
C GLY A 195 -12.74 -8.98 -13.37
N VAL A 196 -13.43 -9.96 -13.97
CA VAL A 196 -13.50 -11.35 -13.49
C VAL A 196 -12.15 -12.06 -13.35
N LEU A 197 -11.12 -11.62 -14.07
CA LEU A 197 -9.76 -12.12 -13.99
C LEU A 197 -8.82 -11.22 -13.17
N ALA A 198 -9.34 -10.17 -12.55
CA ALA A 198 -8.54 -9.28 -11.72
C ALA A 198 -8.04 -9.95 -10.43
N ARG A 199 -8.67 -11.04 -10.04
CA ARG A 199 -8.33 -11.85 -8.86
C ARG A 199 -7.96 -13.25 -9.32
N LEU A 200 -6.67 -13.56 -9.25
CA LEU A 200 -6.13 -14.89 -9.57
C LEU A 200 -5.51 -15.49 -8.30
N ASP A 201 -5.84 -16.76 -8.04
CA ASP A 201 -5.35 -17.57 -6.92
C ASP A 201 -4.25 -18.55 -7.37
#